data_fccb65286cc67e53deb6228e2929137b
#
_entry.id   fccb65286cc67e53deb6228e2929137b
#
_cell.length_a   1.000
_cell.length_b   1.000
_cell.length_c   1.000
_cell.angle_alpha   90.00
_cell.angle_beta   90.00
_cell.angle_gamma   90.00
#
_symmetry.space_group_name_H-M   'P 1'
#
loop_
_entity.id
_entity.type
_entity.pdbx_description
1 polymer ?
#
loop_
_entity_poly.entity_id
_entity_poly.type
_entity_poly.pdbx_seq_one_letter_code
_entity_poly.pdbx_strand_id
1 'polypeptide(L)'
;MCIREMDELLGMKIYFEKIMSMNAEQKRLAVCDSSPTGAGEGTWKKWGPYISDRQWGTVREDYSANGDAWKYTSHDMARSKAYRWGEEGIAGICDDEQLLCFAFSFWNKKDPVIKERYFGLANHEGNHGEDVKELYYYLDATPTHSYMKMLYKYPQQGFPYSLLVEENKKRSRLQPEFELIDTGIFNDNKYFDVFIEYAKAGVNDLLIKITIYNRGEEDASLNVLPTVWFRNTWSWGYDDYKPQMMSTNDGDIMIHHRSLGDYTFHVDSKTQLLFCDNETNLERLYGVENISAFTKDGINDYLVYNNHSAINTNAFGTKATANYDISVKAHSSVTLRFRLEPNNINRPFEDFEKIFAKRLIEADEFYENIQAGIETDDAKSVQRQAFAGMLWSKQFYYYDVEQWLQGDPEQPSPPAQRKHLRNHNWKHVSVADIISMPDKW
;
A
#
# COMPACT_ATOMS: atom_id res chain seq x y z
N MET A 1 15.95 -17.36 53.11
CA MET A 1 15.73 -16.84 51.76
C MET A 1 17.05 -16.92 51.00
N CYS A 2 17.12 -17.72 49.93
CA CYS A 2 18.38 -18.01 49.24
C CYS A 2 18.78 -16.78 48.40
N ILE A 3 20.11 -16.52 48.28
CA ILE A 3 20.66 -15.40 47.50
C ILE A 3 20.05 -15.39 46.08
N ARG A 4 19.80 -16.55 45.49
CA ARG A 4 19.19 -16.73 44.18
C ARG A 4 17.74 -16.22 44.11
N GLU A 5 16.95 -16.39 45.18
CA GLU A 5 15.57 -15.87 45.27
C GLU A 5 15.54 -14.34 45.40
N MET A 6 16.56 -13.77 46.08
CA MET A 6 16.71 -12.31 46.17
C MET A 6 17.11 -11.68 44.84
N ASP A 7 17.98 -12.34 44.06
CA ASP A 7 18.39 -11.86 42.73
C ASP A 7 17.23 -11.93 41.73
N GLU A 8 16.41 -12.99 41.77
CA GLU A 8 15.20 -13.11 40.94
C GLU A 8 14.16 -12.03 41.32
N LEU A 9 13.94 -11.78 42.60
CA LEU A 9 13.02 -10.75 43.06
C LEU A 9 13.52 -9.34 42.71
N LEU A 10 14.83 -9.10 42.82
CA LEU A 10 15.43 -7.82 42.42
C LEU A 10 15.32 -7.63 40.88
N GLY A 11 15.61 -8.68 40.12
CA GLY A 11 15.47 -8.69 38.66
C GLY A 11 14.01 -8.42 38.24
N MET A 12 13.04 -9.07 38.88
CA MET A 12 11.62 -8.80 38.64
C MET A 12 11.23 -7.37 39.00
N LYS A 13 11.72 -6.82 40.11
CA LYS A 13 11.44 -5.45 40.53
C LYS A 13 11.98 -4.44 39.50
N ILE A 14 13.22 -4.60 39.07
CA ILE A 14 13.85 -3.75 38.05
C ILE A 14 13.08 -3.85 36.72
N TYR A 15 12.68 -5.07 36.34
CA TYR A 15 11.88 -5.30 35.14
C TYR A 15 10.51 -4.59 35.22
N PHE A 16 9.80 -4.69 36.35
CA PHE A 16 8.54 -3.98 36.57
C PHE A 16 8.71 -2.45 36.57
N GLU A 17 9.74 -1.92 37.22
CA GLU A 17 10.05 -0.48 37.23
C GLU A 17 10.36 0.02 35.81
N LYS A 18 11.07 -0.76 34.99
CA LYS A 18 11.34 -0.45 33.59
C LYS A 18 10.07 -0.42 32.76
N ILE A 19 9.16 -1.39 32.90
CA ILE A 19 7.87 -1.42 32.19
C ILE A 19 7.00 -0.24 32.61
N MET A 20 6.97 0.10 33.90
CA MET A 20 6.17 1.23 34.42
C MET A 20 6.67 2.59 33.90
N SER A 21 7.95 2.71 33.56
CA SER A 21 8.52 3.93 32.96
C SER A 21 8.37 4.03 31.44
N MET A 22 7.91 2.96 30.77
CA MET A 22 7.71 2.94 29.32
C MET A 22 6.50 3.76 28.89
N ASN A 23 6.62 4.51 27.81
CA ASN A 23 5.48 5.10 27.12
C ASN A 23 4.63 4.02 26.42
N ALA A 24 3.48 4.44 25.85
CA ALA A 24 2.53 3.50 25.26
C ALA A 24 3.11 2.71 24.06
N GLU A 25 3.90 3.34 23.21
CA GLU A 25 4.52 2.69 22.05
C GLU A 25 5.62 1.71 22.45
N GLN A 26 6.45 2.06 23.43
CA GLN A 26 7.47 1.15 24.00
C GLN A 26 6.83 -0.10 24.61
N LYS A 27 5.67 0.03 25.27
CA LYS A 27 4.92 -1.13 25.80
C LYS A 27 4.43 -2.05 24.67
N ARG A 28 3.92 -1.49 23.56
CA ARG A 28 3.51 -2.27 22.39
C ARG A 28 4.69 -3.01 21.76
N LEU A 29 5.84 -2.35 21.64
CA LEU A 29 7.08 -2.97 21.15
C LEU A 29 7.51 -4.12 22.02
N ALA A 30 7.51 -3.96 23.34
CA ALA A 30 7.90 -5.02 24.28
C ALA A 30 7.00 -6.27 24.14
N VAL A 31 5.71 -6.10 23.84
CA VAL A 31 4.79 -7.22 23.52
C VAL A 31 5.17 -7.88 22.20
N CYS A 32 5.48 -7.12 21.16
CA CYS A 32 5.92 -7.66 19.87
C CYS A 32 7.23 -8.44 19.99
N ASP A 33 8.20 -7.91 20.72
CA ASP A 33 9.53 -8.52 20.91
C ASP A 33 9.47 -9.80 21.74
N SER A 34 8.43 -9.99 22.56
CA SER A 34 8.22 -11.23 23.32
C SER A 34 7.62 -12.37 22.48
N SER A 35 7.12 -12.07 21.26
CA SER A 35 6.63 -13.08 20.32
C SER A 35 7.80 -13.75 19.59
N PRO A 36 7.82 -15.09 19.46
CA PRO A 36 8.90 -15.82 18.80
C PRO A 36 9.19 -15.41 17.36
N THR A 37 8.18 -14.85 16.68
CA THR A 37 8.27 -14.42 15.27
C THR A 37 8.32 -12.90 15.11
N GLY A 38 8.16 -12.12 16.18
CA GLY A 38 8.06 -10.65 16.13
C GLY A 38 6.81 -10.12 15.39
N ALA A 39 6.13 -10.99 14.67
CA ALA A 39 4.86 -10.80 13.97
C ALA A 39 3.92 -11.96 14.34
N GLY A 40 2.66 -11.88 13.98
CA GLY A 40 1.68 -12.94 14.19
C GLY A 40 0.43 -12.49 14.93
N GLU A 41 -0.50 -13.41 15.13
CA GLU A 41 -1.76 -13.13 15.81
C GLU A 41 -1.55 -12.52 17.19
N GLY A 42 -2.17 -11.36 17.40
CA GLY A 42 -2.10 -10.62 18.67
C GLY A 42 -0.98 -9.60 18.78
N THR A 43 -0.06 -9.44 17.81
CA THR A 43 0.94 -8.39 17.84
C THR A 43 0.49 -7.12 17.11
N TRP A 44 0.93 -5.97 17.62
CA TRP A 44 0.62 -4.68 16.97
C TRP A 44 1.25 -4.54 15.58
N LYS A 45 2.23 -5.35 15.22
CA LYS A 45 2.87 -5.39 13.90
C LYS A 45 2.11 -6.24 12.87
N LYS A 46 1.02 -6.92 13.25
CA LYS A 46 0.20 -7.72 12.32
C LYS A 46 -0.26 -6.92 11.12
N TRP A 47 -0.73 -5.70 11.32
CA TRP A 47 -1.11 -4.79 10.25
C TRP A 47 -0.06 -3.68 10.09
N GLY A 48 0.36 -3.41 8.87
CA GLY A 48 1.35 -2.37 8.59
C GLY A 48 1.42 -2.00 7.11
N PRO A 49 2.32 -1.08 6.75
CA PRO A 49 2.49 -0.59 5.39
C PRO A 49 3.32 -1.58 4.55
N TYR A 50 2.91 -2.85 4.50
CA TYR A 50 3.68 -3.91 3.85
C TYR A 50 3.39 -4.06 2.36
N ILE A 51 2.63 -3.13 1.78
CA ILE A 51 2.32 -3.05 0.34
C ILE A 51 3.39 -2.21 -0.35
N SER A 52 3.83 -2.67 -1.53
CA SER A 52 4.81 -1.95 -2.34
C SER A 52 4.21 -0.68 -2.94
N ASP A 53 5.00 0.38 -3.04
CA ASP A 53 4.61 1.57 -3.80
C ASP A 53 4.54 1.30 -5.31
N ARG A 54 5.29 0.27 -5.78
CA ARG A 54 5.55 0.05 -7.19
C ARG A 54 5.97 -1.40 -7.49
N GLN A 55 5.06 -2.36 -7.24
CA GLN A 55 5.31 -3.79 -7.47
C GLN A 55 5.67 -4.09 -8.93
N TRP A 56 5.00 -3.43 -9.88
CA TRP A 56 5.19 -3.64 -11.31
C TRP A 56 6.64 -3.43 -11.80
N GLY A 57 7.39 -2.57 -11.11
CA GLY A 57 8.80 -2.32 -11.39
C GLY A 57 9.76 -3.37 -10.83
N THR A 58 9.30 -4.48 -10.26
CA THR A 58 10.17 -5.48 -9.66
C THR A 58 10.59 -6.56 -10.64
N VAL A 59 11.86 -6.93 -10.55
CA VAL A 59 12.48 -7.93 -11.47
C VAL A 59 11.91 -9.33 -11.32
N ARG A 60 11.25 -9.64 -10.23
CA ARG A 60 10.68 -10.97 -9.97
C ARG A 60 9.38 -11.24 -10.72
N GLU A 61 8.73 -10.20 -11.20
CA GLU A 61 7.56 -10.32 -12.07
C GLU A 61 7.94 -10.50 -13.55
N ASP A 62 9.24 -10.61 -13.83
CA ASP A 62 9.76 -10.81 -15.17
C ASP A 62 9.66 -12.27 -15.62
N TYR A 63 8.98 -12.48 -16.73
CA TYR A 63 8.93 -13.73 -17.47
C TYR A 63 9.58 -13.61 -18.86
N SER A 64 10.41 -12.59 -19.08
CA SER A 64 11.06 -12.34 -20.36
C SER A 64 11.95 -13.48 -20.81
N ALA A 65 11.92 -13.79 -22.11
CA ALA A 65 12.72 -14.87 -22.70
C ALA A 65 14.21 -14.54 -22.71
N ASN A 66 14.59 -13.28 -22.77
CA ASN A 66 15.97 -12.79 -22.88
C ASN A 66 16.56 -12.27 -21.55
N GLY A 67 15.81 -12.34 -20.46
CA GLY A 67 16.23 -11.88 -19.13
C GLY A 67 16.22 -10.36 -18.96
N ASP A 68 15.57 -9.61 -19.86
CA ASP A 68 15.38 -8.17 -19.72
C ASP A 68 14.21 -7.87 -18.79
N ALA A 69 14.48 -7.96 -17.50
CA ALA A 69 13.52 -7.82 -16.42
C ALA A 69 12.79 -6.46 -16.41
N TRP A 70 13.53 -5.41 -16.78
CA TRP A 70 13.05 -4.03 -16.65
C TRP A 70 12.07 -3.61 -17.73
N LYS A 71 11.87 -4.42 -18.76
CA LYS A 71 10.95 -4.14 -19.87
C LYS A 71 9.74 -5.04 -19.91
N TYR A 72 9.71 -6.09 -19.09
CA TYR A 72 8.69 -7.12 -19.24
C TYR A 72 7.30 -6.64 -18.80
N THR A 73 7.19 -6.06 -17.60
CA THR A 73 5.93 -5.50 -17.10
C THR A 73 6.00 -3.98 -17.15
N SER A 74 5.17 -3.36 -18.00
CA SER A 74 5.04 -1.91 -18.05
C SER A 74 4.02 -1.41 -17.01
N HIS A 75 4.06 -0.11 -16.70
CA HIS A 75 3.05 0.54 -15.86
C HIS A 75 1.61 0.32 -16.38
N ASP A 76 1.42 0.35 -17.71
CA ASP A 76 0.11 0.09 -18.32
C ASP A 76 -0.36 -1.37 -18.15
N MET A 77 0.56 -2.35 -18.26
CA MET A 77 0.23 -3.75 -18.00
C MET A 77 -0.14 -4.00 -16.54
N ALA A 78 0.47 -3.29 -15.62
CA ALA A 78 0.33 -3.47 -14.17
C ALA A 78 -1.12 -3.33 -13.68
N ARG A 79 -1.92 -2.45 -14.29
CA ARG A 79 -3.34 -2.27 -13.92
C ARG A 79 -4.19 -3.51 -14.18
N SER A 80 -3.75 -4.38 -15.10
CA SER A 80 -4.48 -5.57 -15.55
C SER A 80 -3.87 -6.89 -15.09
N LYS A 81 -2.67 -6.85 -14.46
CA LYS A 81 -1.93 -8.03 -14.03
C LYS A 81 -2.04 -8.23 -12.51
N ALA A 82 -2.53 -9.37 -12.07
CA ALA A 82 -2.44 -9.79 -10.68
C ALA A 82 -1.01 -10.28 -10.37
N TYR A 83 -0.55 -10.02 -9.15
CA TYR A 83 0.79 -10.40 -8.70
C TYR A 83 0.74 -11.59 -7.73
N ARG A 84 1.83 -12.36 -7.72
CA ARG A 84 1.98 -13.49 -6.82
C ARG A 84 2.82 -13.15 -5.59
N TRP A 85 3.89 -12.39 -5.78
CA TRP A 85 4.97 -12.21 -4.80
C TRP A 85 4.77 -11.01 -3.88
N GLY A 86 3.78 -10.19 -4.14
CA GLY A 86 3.46 -8.97 -3.40
C GLY A 86 2.34 -8.18 -4.07
N GLU A 87 1.93 -7.08 -3.47
CA GLU A 87 0.90 -6.18 -3.99
C GLU A 87 1.39 -4.73 -3.97
N GLU A 88 0.70 -3.86 -4.71
CA GLU A 88 1.03 -2.44 -4.81
C GLU A 88 -0.18 -1.56 -4.54
N GLY A 89 0.07 -0.33 -4.04
CA GLY A 89 -0.99 0.65 -3.81
C GLY A 89 -0.47 1.91 -3.12
N ILE A 90 -1.18 3.01 -3.30
CA ILE A 90 -0.86 4.31 -2.70
C ILE A 90 -1.26 4.29 -1.23
N ALA A 91 -0.34 4.59 -0.33
CA ALA A 91 -0.52 4.49 1.11
C ALA A 91 -1.02 3.11 1.55
N GLY A 92 -0.54 2.05 0.90
CA GLY A 92 -1.06 0.71 1.11
C GLY A 92 -0.74 0.14 2.49
N ILE A 93 -1.71 -0.58 3.07
CA ILE A 93 -1.54 -1.37 4.29
C ILE A 93 -2.12 -2.77 4.10
N CYS A 94 -1.56 -3.76 4.76
CA CYS A 94 -2.08 -5.13 4.80
C CYS A 94 -1.71 -5.82 6.11
N ASP A 95 -2.26 -7.02 6.30
CA ASP A 95 -1.76 -7.94 7.32
C ASP A 95 -0.36 -8.46 6.97
N ASP A 96 0.32 -9.07 7.93
CA ASP A 96 1.70 -9.54 7.82
C ASP A 96 1.91 -10.71 6.85
N GLU A 97 0.84 -11.39 6.43
CA GLU A 97 0.83 -12.40 5.37
C GLU A 97 0.33 -11.84 4.02
N GLN A 98 -0.03 -10.56 3.99
CA GLN A 98 -0.61 -9.89 2.83
C GLN A 98 -1.82 -10.63 2.25
N LEU A 99 -2.70 -11.13 3.11
CA LEU A 99 -3.93 -11.80 2.68
C LEU A 99 -5.00 -10.78 2.30
N LEU A 100 -5.17 -9.73 3.11
CA LEU A 100 -6.11 -8.64 2.87
C LEU A 100 -5.35 -7.31 2.79
N CYS A 101 -5.52 -6.62 1.68
CA CYS A 101 -4.87 -5.37 1.35
C CYS A 101 -5.88 -4.21 1.36
N PHE A 102 -5.40 -3.04 1.74
CA PHE A 102 -6.10 -1.77 1.60
C PHE A 102 -5.16 -0.72 1.01
N ALA A 103 -5.63 0.09 0.06
CA ALA A 103 -4.94 1.28 -0.44
C ALA A 103 -5.94 2.28 -1.01
N PHE A 104 -5.48 3.50 -1.26
CA PHE A 104 -6.25 4.49 -1.99
C PHE A 104 -5.94 4.48 -3.48
N SER A 105 -6.97 4.74 -4.27
CA SER A 105 -6.82 5.10 -5.67
C SER A 105 -7.55 6.41 -5.94
N PHE A 106 -7.14 7.12 -6.99
CA PHE A 106 -7.68 8.44 -7.32
C PHE A 106 -7.95 8.56 -8.82
N TRP A 107 -8.93 9.41 -9.17
CA TRP A 107 -9.13 9.79 -10.56
C TRP A 107 -9.62 11.24 -10.67
N ASN A 108 -8.81 12.10 -11.24
CA ASN A 108 -9.09 13.52 -11.44
C ASN A 108 -9.95 13.81 -12.69
N LYS A 109 -10.55 12.79 -13.30
CA LYS A 109 -11.35 12.84 -14.53
C LYS A 109 -10.62 13.31 -15.79
N LYS A 110 -9.29 13.49 -15.69
CA LYS A 110 -8.41 13.90 -16.81
C LYS A 110 -7.28 12.89 -17.06
N ASP A 111 -6.94 12.09 -16.06
CA ASP A 111 -6.00 11.00 -16.23
C ASP A 111 -6.57 9.92 -17.18
N PRO A 112 -5.74 9.33 -18.04
CA PRO A 112 -6.16 8.24 -18.92
C PRO A 112 -6.45 6.93 -18.18
N VAL A 113 -6.01 6.82 -16.91
CA VAL A 113 -6.22 5.66 -16.02
C VAL A 113 -6.46 6.16 -14.59
N ILE A 114 -7.12 5.35 -13.76
CA ILE A 114 -7.15 5.64 -12.32
C ILE A 114 -5.75 5.51 -11.73
N LYS A 115 -5.40 6.38 -10.80
CA LYS A 115 -4.12 6.38 -10.09
C LYS A 115 -4.19 5.39 -8.92
N GLU A 116 -3.81 4.14 -9.15
CA GLU A 116 -3.77 3.07 -8.15
C GLU A 116 -2.36 2.77 -7.63
N ARG A 117 -1.34 3.20 -8.37
CA ARG A 117 0.09 2.93 -8.13
C ARG A 117 0.93 4.08 -8.60
N TYR A 118 2.13 4.19 -8.06
CA TYR A 118 3.05 5.22 -8.52
C TYR A 118 3.62 4.88 -9.90
N PHE A 119 3.76 5.93 -10.70
CA PHE A 119 4.46 5.87 -11.97
C PHE A 119 5.96 6.08 -11.75
N GLY A 120 6.75 5.41 -12.55
CA GLY A 120 8.19 5.58 -12.59
C GLY A 120 8.75 5.19 -13.95
N LEU A 121 10.04 5.37 -14.10
CA LEU A 121 10.80 5.01 -15.29
C LEU A 121 11.61 3.73 -15.03
N ALA A 122 11.76 2.90 -16.04
CA ALA A 122 12.70 1.80 -16.06
C ALA A 122 13.94 2.18 -16.90
N ASN A 123 15.01 1.38 -16.82
CA ASN A 123 16.29 1.66 -17.49
C ASN A 123 16.19 2.12 -18.94
N HIS A 124 15.27 1.55 -19.73
CA HIS A 124 15.08 1.92 -21.13
C HIS A 124 14.20 3.14 -21.35
N GLU A 125 13.51 3.60 -20.31
CA GLU A 125 12.63 4.77 -20.33
C GLU A 125 13.32 6.00 -19.74
N GLY A 126 14.34 5.80 -18.90
CA GLY A 126 15.10 6.84 -18.22
C GLY A 126 16.55 6.93 -18.70
N ASN A 127 17.28 7.91 -18.16
CA ASN A 127 18.70 8.13 -18.46
C ASN A 127 19.63 7.70 -17.32
N HIS A 128 19.11 7.38 -16.14
CA HIS A 128 19.89 6.94 -14.98
C HIS A 128 19.61 5.49 -14.59
N GLY A 129 18.44 5.04 -14.61
CA GLY A 129 18.07 3.70 -14.19
C GLY A 129 16.59 3.69 -13.84
N GLU A 130 16.20 2.88 -12.88
CA GLU A 130 14.84 2.82 -12.42
C GLU A 130 14.57 3.94 -11.42
N ASP A 131 13.47 4.69 -11.59
CA ASP A 131 13.14 5.86 -10.79
C ASP A 131 11.63 6.06 -10.68
N VAL A 132 11.15 6.52 -9.52
CA VAL A 132 9.74 6.89 -9.28
C VAL A 132 9.54 8.36 -9.59
N LYS A 133 8.57 8.64 -10.46
CA LYS A 133 8.22 10.00 -10.94
C LYS A 133 6.92 10.52 -10.30
N GLU A 134 6.78 10.35 -8.99
CA GLU A 134 5.63 10.82 -8.21
C GLU A 134 6.11 11.66 -7.02
N LEU A 135 5.27 12.55 -6.52
CA LEU A 135 5.57 13.36 -5.34
C LEU A 135 4.76 12.86 -4.13
N TYR A 136 5.41 12.12 -3.26
CA TYR A 136 4.85 11.60 -2.02
C TYR A 136 5.87 11.66 -0.89
N TYR A 137 5.40 11.74 0.35
CA TYR A 137 6.24 11.96 1.52
C TYR A 137 5.70 11.16 2.70
N TYR A 138 6.52 10.32 3.30
CA TYR A 138 6.20 9.67 4.56
C TYR A 138 6.48 10.64 5.70
N LEU A 139 5.42 11.11 6.35
CA LEU A 139 5.52 12.17 7.35
C LEU A 139 5.68 11.64 8.76
N ASP A 140 5.09 10.48 9.04
CA ASP A 140 5.08 9.86 10.37
C ASP A 140 4.82 8.36 10.31
N ALA A 141 5.43 7.63 11.22
CA ALA A 141 5.08 6.24 11.52
C ALA A 141 5.67 5.84 12.89
N THR A 142 4.89 5.15 13.71
CA THR A 142 5.42 4.51 14.91
C THR A 142 5.91 3.09 14.60
N PRO A 143 6.86 2.53 15.36
CA PRO A 143 7.42 1.20 15.09
C PRO A 143 6.43 0.04 15.09
N THR A 144 5.27 0.19 15.78
CA THR A 144 4.19 -0.81 15.77
C THR A 144 3.06 -0.44 14.80
N HIS A 145 3.27 0.60 13.99
CA HIS A 145 2.26 1.13 13.07
C HIS A 145 0.94 1.53 13.78
N SER A 146 1.03 1.90 15.07
CA SER A 146 -0.11 2.34 15.84
C SER A 146 -0.64 3.69 15.36
N TYR A 147 0.24 4.53 14.79
CA TYR A 147 -0.06 5.74 14.03
C TYR A 147 0.86 5.85 12.83
N MET A 148 0.31 6.25 11.69
CA MET A 148 1.07 6.50 10.46
C MET A 148 0.46 7.66 9.69
N LYS A 149 1.29 8.40 8.93
CA LYS A 149 0.87 9.53 8.11
C LYS A 149 1.75 9.68 6.89
N MET A 150 1.11 9.91 5.73
CA MET A 150 1.82 10.32 4.53
C MET A 150 1.08 11.43 3.79
N LEU A 151 1.80 12.09 2.89
CA LEU A 151 1.30 13.07 1.94
C LEU A 151 1.57 12.58 0.52
N TYR A 152 0.53 12.60 -0.32
CA TYR A 152 0.64 12.45 -1.77
C TYR A 152 0.19 13.72 -2.47
N LYS A 153 0.96 14.20 -3.44
CA LYS A 153 0.60 15.37 -4.26
C LYS A 153 0.03 14.91 -5.59
N TYR A 154 -1.29 15.02 -5.74
CA TYR A 154 -1.99 14.56 -6.94
C TYR A 154 -2.38 15.74 -7.85
N PRO A 155 -1.91 15.76 -9.12
CA PRO A 155 -2.24 16.84 -10.06
C PRO A 155 -3.73 16.89 -10.39
N GLN A 156 -4.22 18.09 -10.72
CA GLN A 156 -5.59 18.31 -11.24
C GLN A 156 -5.68 18.21 -12.78
N GLN A 157 -4.58 17.88 -13.43
CA GLN A 157 -4.47 17.67 -14.87
C GLN A 157 -4.11 16.22 -15.18
N GLY A 158 -4.22 15.81 -16.46
CA GLY A 158 -3.79 14.49 -16.90
C GLY A 158 -2.31 14.26 -16.60
N PHE A 159 -1.97 13.12 -16.01
CA PHE A 159 -0.59 12.81 -15.64
C PHE A 159 0.28 12.64 -16.91
N PRO A 160 1.47 13.24 -16.98
CA PRO A 160 2.25 13.36 -18.21
C PRO A 160 3.14 12.13 -18.48
N TYR A 161 2.57 10.92 -18.49
CA TYR A 161 3.30 9.65 -18.66
C TYR A 161 4.24 9.66 -19.87
N SER A 162 3.72 9.96 -21.06
CA SER A 162 4.49 9.93 -22.29
C SER A 162 5.60 10.98 -22.30
N LEU A 163 5.33 12.18 -21.79
CA LEU A 163 6.31 13.27 -21.75
C LEU A 163 7.52 12.90 -20.89
N LEU A 164 7.27 12.31 -19.70
CA LEU A 164 8.34 11.86 -18.81
C LEU A 164 9.22 10.80 -19.48
N VAL A 165 8.62 9.81 -20.15
CA VAL A 165 9.34 8.77 -20.88
C VAL A 165 10.16 9.37 -22.04
N GLU A 166 9.53 10.21 -22.87
CA GLU A 166 10.16 10.77 -24.07
C GLU A 166 11.33 11.70 -23.75
N GLU A 167 11.16 12.57 -22.74
CA GLU A 167 12.23 13.51 -22.36
C GLU A 167 13.42 12.78 -21.72
N ASN A 168 13.18 11.80 -20.84
CA ASN A 168 14.27 11.06 -20.22
C ASN A 168 15.04 10.19 -21.22
N LYS A 169 14.36 9.57 -22.20
CA LYS A 169 15.04 8.83 -23.28
C LYS A 169 15.99 9.68 -24.14
N LYS A 170 15.73 10.98 -24.30
CA LYS A 170 16.56 11.89 -25.08
C LYS A 170 17.82 12.32 -24.33
N ARG A 171 17.84 12.18 -23.00
CA ARG A 171 18.93 12.64 -22.15
C ARG A 171 20.04 11.60 -22.05
N SER A 172 21.28 12.07 -22.00
CA SER A 172 22.43 11.25 -21.69
C SER A 172 22.54 11.02 -20.17
N ARG A 173 23.30 10.02 -19.75
CA ARG A 173 23.58 9.76 -18.33
C ARG A 173 24.30 10.89 -17.58
N LEU A 174 24.84 11.88 -18.30
CA LEU A 174 25.49 13.05 -17.72
C LEU A 174 24.52 14.23 -17.53
N GLN A 175 23.29 14.12 -18.00
CA GLN A 175 22.26 15.12 -17.85
C GLN A 175 21.35 14.76 -16.68
N PRO A 176 20.85 15.75 -15.91
CA PRO A 176 19.85 15.50 -14.87
C PRO A 176 18.63 14.80 -15.46
N GLU A 177 17.96 13.98 -14.66
CA GLU A 177 16.65 13.42 -15.02
C GLU A 177 15.63 14.54 -15.21
N PHE A 178 14.65 14.28 -16.07
CA PHE A 178 13.48 15.13 -16.23
C PHE A 178 12.42 14.66 -15.24
N GLU A 179 12.17 15.48 -14.24
CA GLU A 179 11.29 15.19 -13.14
C GLU A 179 9.85 15.62 -13.40
N LEU A 180 8.92 15.09 -12.61
CA LEU A 180 7.51 15.49 -12.70
C LEU A 180 7.32 16.99 -12.51
N ILE A 181 8.12 17.62 -11.65
CA ILE A 181 8.09 19.06 -11.41
C ILE A 181 8.49 19.87 -12.64
N ASP A 182 9.39 19.35 -13.48
CA ASP A 182 9.86 20.02 -14.70
C ASP A 182 8.80 20.08 -15.79
N THR A 183 7.77 19.25 -15.70
CA THR A 183 6.63 19.27 -16.65
C THR A 183 5.73 20.50 -16.49
N GLY A 184 5.85 21.23 -15.39
CA GLY A 184 4.97 22.34 -15.04
C GLY A 184 3.56 21.91 -14.58
N ILE A 185 3.32 20.61 -14.33
CA ILE A 185 1.98 20.09 -13.98
C ILE A 185 1.44 20.66 -12.66
N PHE A 186 2.32 21.15 -11.79
CA PHE A 186 1.98 21.82 -10.52
C PHE A 186 1.89 23.33 -10.61
N ASN A 187 2.07 23.93 -11.81
CA ASN A 187 1.95 25.36 -11.99
C ASN A 187 0.55 25.86 -11.59
N ASP A 188 0.46 27.09 -11.14
CA ASP A 188 -0.76 27.71 -10.64
C ASP A 188 -1.40 26.95 -9.46
N ASN A 189 -0.62 26.16 -8.73
CA ASN A 189 -1.07 25.32 -7.61
C ASN A 189 -2.21 24.33 -7.97
N LYS A 190 -2.31 23.92 -9.26
CA LYS A 190 -3.38 23.01 -9.74
C LYS A 190 -3.13 21.56 -9.34
N TYR A 191 -3.14 21.31 -8.02
CA TYR A 191 -2.97 19.99 -7.44
C TYR A 191 -3.72 19.85 -6.12
N PHE A 192 -3.88 18.61 -5.68
CA PHE A 192 -4.37 18.26 -4.36
C PHE A 192 -3.20 17.84 -3.47
N ASP A 193 -3.16 18.34 -2.23
CA ASP A 193 -2.42 17.68 -1.16
C ASP A 193 -3.35 16.67 -0.50
N VAL A 194 -2.98 15.39 -0.59
CA VAL A 194 -3.75 14.27 -0.07
C VAL A 194 -3.01 13.72 1.14
N PHE A 195 -3.50 14.05 2.34
CA PHE A 195 -2.97 13.48 3.59
C PHE A 195 -3.74 12.21 3.92
N ILE A 196 -3.01 11.12 4.14
CA ILE A 196 -3.54 9.82 4.51
C ILE A 196 -2.98 9.46 5.88
N GLU A 197 -3.86 9.15 6.82
CA GLU A 197 -3.52 8.86 8.20
C GLU A 197 -4.16 7.54 8.65
N TYR A 198 -3.42 6.77 9.41
CA TYR A 198 -3.88 5.54 10.04
C TYR A 198 -3.71 5.61 11.55
N ALA A 199 -4.71 5.13 12.29
CA ALA A 199 -4.65 4.99 13.73
C ALA A 199 -5.27 3.64 14.13
N LYS A 200 -4.59 2.86 14.95
CA LYS A 200 -5.11 1.57 15.42
C LYS A 200 -5.88 1.73 16.72
N ALA A 201 -7.14 1.31 16.76
CA ALA A 201 -7.85 1.13 18.02
C ALA A 201 -7.35 -0.09 18.79
N GLY A 202 -7.00 -1.15 18.06
CA GLY A 202 -6.44 -2.41 18.53
C GLY A 202 -5.58 -3.08 17.46
N VAL A 203 -5.13 -4.30 17.71
CA VAL A 203 -4.28 -5.06 16.77
C VAL A 203 -4.94 -5.22 15.40
N ASN A 204 -6.24 -5.53 15.38
CA ASN A 204 -7.01 -5.82 14.18
C ASN A 204 -8.04 -4.73 13.84
N ASP A 205 -7.99 -3.58 14.48
CA ASP A 205 -8.98 -2.50 14.34
C ASP A 205 -8.27 -1.22 13.87
N LEU A 206 -8.50 -0.87 12.62
CA LEU A 206 -7.79 0.14 11.85
C LEU A 206 -8.72 1.28 11.49
N LEU A 207 -8.41 2.48 11.97
CA LEU A 207 -9.07 3.71 11.58
C LEU A 207 -8.26 4.39 10.48
N ILE A 208 -8.93 4.83 9.43
CA ILE A 208 -8.32 5.38 8.22
C ILE A 208 -8.95 6.75 7.96
N LYS A 209 -8.12 7.77 7.84
CA LYS A 209 -8.56 9.14 7.56
C LYS A 209 -7.82 9.69 6.36
N ILE A 210 -8.56 10.25 5.41
CA ILE A 210 -7.98 10.97 4.29
C ILE A 210 -8.48 12.41 4.29
N THR A 211 -7.57 13.36 4.17
CA THR A 211 -7.89 14.79 4.05
C THR A 211 -7.28 15.33 2.76
N ILE A 212 -8.13 15.84 1.89
CA ILE A 212 -7.77 16.29 0.54
C ILE A 212 -7.92 17.80 0.50
N TYR A 213 -6.80 18.51 0.31
CA TYR A 213 -6.75 19.97 0.15
C TYR A 213 -6.62 20.32 -1.32
N ASN A 214 -7.53 21.12 -1.83
CA ASN A 214 -7.39 21.76 -3.14
C ASN A 214 -6.49 22.98 -2.99
N ARG A 215 -5.33 22.99 -3.64
CA ARG A 215 -4.37 24.10 -3.61
C ARG A 215 -4.62 25.14 -4.71
N GLY A 216 -5.47 24.80 -5.69
CA GLY A 216 -5.80 25.67 -6.81
C GLY A 216 -6.83 26.76 -6.46
N GLU A 217 -6.92 27.72 -7.37
CA GLU A 217 -7.83 28.89 -7.32
C GLU A 217 -9.26 28.55 -7.77
N GLU A 218 -9.51 27.35 -8.30
CA GLU A 218 -10.79 26.90 -8.82
C GLU A 218 -11.26 25.62 -8.10
N ASP A 219 -12.56 25.40 -8.06
CA ASP A 219 -13.14 24.14 -7.57
C ASP A 219 -12.65 22.99 -8.47
N ALA A 220 -12.28 21.88 -7.87
CA ALA A 220 -11.77 20.73 -8.61
C ALA A 220 -12.41 19.42 -8.18
N SER A 221 -12.76 18.59 -9.15
CA SER A 221 -13.41 17.29 -8.94
C SER A 221 -12.40 16.16 -8.86
N LEU A 222 -12.69 15.18 -8.01
CA LEU A 222 -11.84 14.03 -7.76
C LEU A 222 -12.72 12.82 -7.38
N ASN A 223 -12.46 11.66 -7.96
CA ASN A 223 -12.92 10.40 -7.40
C ASN A 223 -11.86 9.89 -6.40
N VAL A 224 -12.33 9.60 -5.19
CA VAL A 224 -11.54 8.97 -4.13
C VAL A 224 -12.04 7.55 -3.96
N LEU A 225 -11.13 6.59 -4.08
CA LEU A 225 -11.42 5.17 -4.19
C LEU A 225 -10.66 4.40 -3.08
N PRO A 226 -11.16 4.39 -1.83
CA PRO A 226 -10.63 3.50 -0.80
C PRO A 226 -10.95 2.06 -1.22
N THR A 227 -9.91 1.28 -1.46
CA THR A 227 -10.01 -0.04 -2.09
C THR A 227 -9.49 -1.10 -1.15
N VAL A 228 -10.27 -2.16 -0.96
CA VAL A 228 -9.89 -3.41 -0.28
C VAL A 228 -9.80 -4.54 -1.30
N TRP A 229 -8.80 -5.41 -1.16
CA TRP A 229 -8.69 -6.59 -2.03
C TRP A 229 -7.89 -7.70 -1.35
N PHE A 230 -8.14 -8.93 -1.80
CA PHE A 230 -7.29 -10.05 -1.42
C PHE A 230 -6.13 -10.20 -2.40
N ARG A 231 -4.91 -10.42 -1.88
CA ARG A 231 -3.80 -10.86 -2.74
C ARG A 231 -4.20 -12.16 -3.41
N ASN A 232 -4.00 -12.24 -4.71
CA ASN A 232 -4.34 -13.44 -5.47
C ASN A 232 -3.41 -14.58 -5.05
N THR A 233 -3.95 -15.61 -4.40
CA THR A 233 -3.26 -16.83 -4.00
C THR A 233 -3.80 -18.07 -4.72
N TRP A 234 -4.91 -17.94 -5.43
CA TRP A 234 -5.68 -19.06 -6.01
C TRP A 234 -5.37 -19.35 -7.49
N SER A 235 -4.81 -18.38 -8.24
CA SER A 235 -4.58 -18.54 -9.68
C SER A 235 -3.25 -19.20 -10.05
N TRP A 236 -2.53 -19.79 -9.08
CA TRP A 236 -1.15 -20.26 -9.30
C TRP A 236 -1.03 -21.79 -9.26
N GLY A 237 -2.07 -22.50 -8.87
CA GLY A 237 -2.10 -23.97 -8.78
C GLY A 237 -1.51 -24.57 -7.51
N TYR A 238 -1.38 -23.77 -6.43
CA TYR A 238 -0.96 -24.24 -5.11
C TYR A 238 -2.14 -24.36 -4.14
N ASP A 239 -3.15 -23.53 -4.31
CA ASP A 239 -4.35 -23.47 -3.49
C ASP A 239 -5.49 -22.90 -4.35
N ASP A 240 -6.63 -23.54 -4.37
CA ASP A 240 -7.81 -23.17 -5.12
C ASP A 240 -8.80 -22.30 -4.31
N TYR A 241 -8.51 -22.07 -3.03
CA TYR A 241 -9.36 -21.27 -2.18
C TYR A 241 -9.41 -19.81 -2.63
N LYS A 242 -10.58 -19.39 -3.11
CA LYS A 242 -10.87 -18.00 -3.50
C LYS A 242 -11.70 -17.33 -2.40
N PRO A 243 -11.14 -16.34 -1.67
CA PRO A 243 -11.88 -15.59 -0.64
C PRO A 243 -12.93 -14.69 -1.27
N GLN A 244 -13.83 -14.13 -0.46
CA GLN A 244 -14.92 -13.31 -0.96
C GLN A 244 -15.19 -12.10 -0.07
N MET A 245 -15.57 -11.00 -0.71
CA MET A 245 -16.16 -9.83 -0.07
C MET A 245 -17.46 -9.45 -0.76
N MET A 246 -18.38 -8.84 -0.01
CA MET A 246 -19.71 -8.48 -0.50
C MET A 246 -20.24 -7.20 0.15
N SER A 247 -21.14 -6.52 -0.53
CA SER A 247 -21.84 -5.36 0.04
C SER A 247 -22.81 -5.79 1.12
N THR A 248 -22.87 -5.01 2.22
CA THR A 248 -23.91 -5.13 3.24
C THR A 248 -25.11 -4.21 2.90
N ASN A 249 -26.24 -4.43 3.58
CA ASN A 249 -27.43 -3.57 3.46
C ASN A 249 -27.18 -2.12 3.93
N ASP A 250 -26.19 -1.94 4.81
CA ASP A 250 -25.83 -0.63 5.36
C ASP A 250 -24.89 0.15 4.45
N GLY A 251 -24.36 -0.49 3.40
CA GLY A 251 -23.45 0.10 2.45
C GLY A 251 -21.97 -0.05 2.80
N ASP A 252 -21.66 -0.93 3.75
CA ASP A 252 -20.32 -1.37 4.09
C ASP A 252 -19.88 -2.57 3.26
N ILE A 253 -18.62 -2.99 3.36
CA ILE A 253 -18.11 -4.18 2.70
C ILE A 253 -17.80 -5.23 3.77
N MET A 254 -18.52 -6.36 3.72
CA MET A 254 -18.22 -7.55 4.51
C MET A 254 -17.15 -8.37 3.78
N ILE A 255 -16.15 -8.82 4.52
CA ILE A 255 -14.96 -9.49 4.03
C ILE A 255 -14.82 -10.83 4.76
N HIS A 256 -14.68 -11.93 4.02
CA HIS A 256 -14.51 -13.26 4.57
C HIS A 256 -13.26 -13.94 4.03
N HIS A 257 -12.38 -14.39 4.92
CA HIS A 257 -11.20 -15.18 4.57
C HIS A 257 -10.98 -16.32 5.57
N ARG A 258 -10.75 -17.55 5.09
CA ARG A 258 -10.65 -18.76 5.93
C ARG A 258 -9.61 -18.69 7.06
N SER A 259 -8.48 -17.99 6.83
CA SER A 259 -7.38 -17.87 7.80
C SER A 259 -7.42 -16.54 8.55
N LEU A 260 -7.76 -15.43 7.88
CA LEU A 260 -7.82 -14.11 8.50
C LEU A 260 -9.08 -13.90 9.34
N GLY A 261 -10.16 -14.64 9.03
CA GLY A 261 -11.49 -14.49 9.63
C GLY A 261 -12.34 -13.46 8.91
N ASP A 262 -13.37 -12.98 9.61
CA ASP A 262 -14.32 -11.99 9.09
C ASP A 262 -13.90 -10.57 9.48
N TYR A 263 -14.05 -9.66 8.53
CA TYR A 263 -13.84 -8.23 8.72
C TYR A 263 -14.99 -7.44 8.11
N THR A 264 -15.19 -6.22 8.60
CA THR A 264 -16.08 -5.24 7.97
C THR A 264 -15.28 -3.99 7.64
N PHE A 265 -15.36 -3.53 6.40
CA PHE A 265 -14.84 -2.25 5.98
C PHE A 265 -15.99 -1.25 5.98
N HIS A 266 -15.99 -0.38 7.00
CA HIS A 266 -17.00 0.66 7.21
C HIS A 266 -16.66 1.92 6.46
N VAL A 267 -17.69 2.54 5.87
CA VAL A 267 -17.61 3.83 5.16
C VAL A 267 -18.45 4.88 5.89
N ASP A 268 -17.88 6.07 6.14
CA ASP A 268 -18.53 7.13 6.91
C ASP A 268 -19.81 7.68 6.26
N SER A 269 -19.90 7.64 4.94
CA SER A 269 -21.07 8.05 4.19
C SER A 269 -21.37 7.07 3.06
N LYS A 270 -22.66 6.76 2.87
CA LYS A 270 -23.08 5.84 1.81
C LYS A 270 -22.70 6.39 0.44
N THR A 271 -22.06 5.53 -0.34
CA THR A 271 -21.68 5.81 -1.72
C THR A 271 -21.81 4.55 -2.56
N GLN A 272 -21.58 4.66 -3.85
CA GLN A 272 -21.57 3.50 -4.74
C GLN A 272 -20.37 2.61 -4.42
N LEU A 273 -20.65 1.32 -4.19
CA LEU A 273 -19.62 0.29 -4.08
C LEU A 273 -19.44 -0.39 -5.44
N LEU A 274 -18.18 -0.57 -5.85
CA LEU A 274 -17.79 -1.22 -7.10
C LEU A 274 -17.01 -2.50 -6.77
N PHE A 275 -17.35 -3.61 -7.43
CA PHE A 275 -16.75 -4.92 -7.18
C PHE A 275 -16.17 -5.50 -8.47
N CYS A 276 -15.00 -6.10 -8.36
CA CYS A 276 -14.38 -6.95 -9.38
C CYS A 276 -13.50 -8.01 -8.69
N ASP A 277 -12.74 -8.76 -9.46
CA ASP A 277 -11.79 -9.73 -8.93
C ASP A 277 -10.35 -9.23 -9.09
N ASN A 278 -9.48 -9.55 -8.14
CA ASN A 278 -8.03 -9.38 -8.30
C ASN A 278 -7.46 -10.51 -9.15
N GLU A 279 -7.94 -10.58 -10.39
CA GLU A 279 -7.57 -11.54 -11.43
C GLU A 279 -6.95 -10.83 -12.62
N THR A 280 -5.95 -11.46 -13.22
CA THR A 280 -5.31 -10.94 -14.44
C THR A 280 -6.31 -10.87 -15.60
N ASN A 281 -6.36 -9.73 -16.30
CA ASN A 281 -7.07 -9.61 -17.56
C ASN A 281 -6.25 -10.25 -18.68
N LEU A 282 -6.44 -11.55 -18.87
CA LEU A 282 -5.72 -12.36 -19.83
C LEU A 282 -6.05 -11.97 -21.27
N GLU A 283 -7.29 -11.58 -21.54
CA GLU A 283 -7.71 -11.15 -22.88
C GLU A 283 -6.97 -9.88 -23.30
N ARG A 284 -6.92 -8.88 -22.41
CA ARG A 284 -6.21 -7.63 -22.67
C ARG A 284 -4.71 -7.83 -22.83
N LEU A 285 -4.07 -8.64 -21.97
CA LEU A 285 -2.62 -8.77 -21.92
C LEU A 285 -2.07 -9.80 -22.93
N TYR A 286 -2.83 -10.86 -23.19
CA TYR A 286 -2.32 -12.03 -23.92
C TYR A 286 -3.25 -12.53 -25.05
N GLY A 287 -4.43 -11.95 -25.21
CA GLY A 287 -5.41 -12.35 -26.25
C GLY A 287 -6.04 -13.72 -25.99
N VAL A 288 -6.09 -14.16 -24.72
CA VAL A 288 -6.74 -15.42 -24.31
C VAL A 288 -7.92 -15.14 -23.39
N GLU A 289 -8.89 -16.05 -23.34
CA GLU A 289 -10.11 -15.89 -22.54
C GLU A 289 -9.81 -15.68 -21.06
N ASN A 290 -10.53 -14.78 -20.42
CA ASN A 290 -10.42 -14.48 -19.00
C ASN A 290 -11.02 -15.61 -18.15
N ILE A 291 -10.38 -15.94 -17.02
CA ILE A 291 -10.91 -16.87 -16.01
C ILE A 291 -12.11 -16.25 -15.28
N SER A 292 -12.01 -14.95 -14.93
CA SER A 292 -13.10 -14.17 -14.34
C SER A 292 -13.66 -13.17 -15.34
N ALA A 293 -15.00 -13.00 -15.33
CA ALA A 293 -15.66 -11.97 -16.11
C ALA A 293 -15.31 -10.54 -15.64
N PHE A 294 -14.88 -10.38 -14.38
CA PHE A 294 -14.60 -9.09 -13.74
C PHE A 294 -13.15 -9.06 -13.28
N THR A 295 -12.26 -8.59 -14.14
CA THR A 295 -10.82 -8.59 -13.93
C THR A 295 -10.32 -7.42 -13.08
N LYS A 296 -9.04 -7.44 -12.67
CA LYS A 296 -8.38 -6.47 -11.79
C LYS A 296 -8.61 -5.01 -12.22
N ASP A 297 -8.64 -4.76 -13.51
CA ASP A 297 -8.83 -3.44 -14.14
C ASP A 297 -10.30 -3.03 -14.33
N GLY A 298 -11.26 -3.84 -13.91
CA GLY A 298 -12.68 -3.58 -14.08
C GLY A 298 -13.15 -2.25 -13.49
N ILE A 299 -12.64 -1.85 -12.31
CA ILE A 299 -12.97 -0.54 -11.71
C ILE A 299 -12.45 0.62 -12.57
N ASN A 300 -11.22 0.50 -13.12
CA ASN A 300 -10.70 1.47 -14.06
C ASN A 300 -11.60 1.60 -15.30
N ASP A 301 -11.97 0.46 -15.88
CA ASP A 301 -12.75 0.44 -17.11
C ASP A 301 -14.17 0.98 -16.91
N TYR A 302 -14.74 0.73 -15.73
CA TYR A 302 -16.02 1.32 -15.33
C TYR A 302 -15.95 2.85 -15.26
N LEU A 303 -14.95 3.39 -14.53
CA LEU A 303 -14.86 4.83 -14.27
C LEU A 303 -14.34 5.61 -15.49
N VAL A 304 -13.27 5.16 -16.10
CA VAL A 304 -12.56 5.91 -17.16
C VAL A 304 -13.22 5.72 -18.52
N TYR A 305 -13.64 4.50 -18.83
CA TYR A 305 -14.23 4.16 -20.15
C TYR A 305 -15.74 3.98 -20.13
N ASN A 306 -16.40 4.21 -18.96
CA ASN A 306 -17.83 4.04 -18.77
C ASN A 306 -18.34 2.62 -19.17
N ASN A 307 -17.47 1.61 -18.95
CA ASN A 307 -17.80 0.22 -19.23
C ASN A 307 -18.51 -0.42 -18.05
N HIS A 308 -19.84 -0.33 -18.01
CA HIS A 308 -20.66 -0.85 -16.90
C HIS A 308 -20.61 -2.38 -16.76
N SER A 309 -20.21 -3.11 -17.80
CA SER A 309 -20.06 -4.58 -17.74
C SER A 309 -18.75 -5.05 -17.11
N ALA A 310 -17.79 -4.13 -16.84
CA ALA A 310 -16.50 -4.47 -16.28
C ALA A 310 -16.53 -4.75 -14.76
N ILE A 311 -17.65 -4.43 -14.09
CA ILE A 311 -17.84 -4.65 -12.65
C ILE A 311 -18.97 -5.63 -12.37
N ASN A 312 -18.89 -6.31 -11.22
CA ASN A 312 -19.91 -7.24 -10.77
C ASN A 312 -21.11 -6.52 -10.13
N THR A 313 -22.22 -6.44 -10.85
CA THR A 313 -23.45 -5.81 -10.38
C THR A 313 -24.16 -6.56 -9.25
N ASN A 314 -23.78 -7.81 -8.98
CA ASN A 314 -24.27 -8.57 -7.82
C ASN A 314 -23.55 -8.19 -6.53
N ALA A 315 -22.65 -7.20 -6.57
CA ALA A 315 -21.96 -6.60 -5.45
C ALA A 315 -21.16 -7.59 -4.59
N PHE A 316 -20.40 -8.47 -5.24
CA PHE A 316 -19.41 -9.33 -4.61
C PHE A 316 -18.17 -9.54 -5.50
N GLY A 317 -17.04 -9.94 -4.91
CA GLY A 317 -15.80 -10.20 -5.61
C GLY A 317 -14.62 -10.40 -4.66
N THR A 318 -13.40 -10.33 -5.18
CA THR A 318 -12.16 -10.36 -4.39
C THR A 318 -11.48 -9.00 -4.30
N LYS A 319 -12.02 -7.97 -4.97
CA LYS A 319 -11.59 -6.56 -4.92
C LYS A 319 -12.83 -5.67 -4.90
N ALA A 320 -12.87 -4.70 -3.99
CA ALA A 320 -13.98 -3.77 -3.87
C ALA A 320 -13.48 -2.36 -3.52
N THR A 321 -14.20 -1.33 -3.98
CA THR A 321 -13.95 0.06 -3.63
C THR A 321 -15.24 0.81 -3.38
N ALA A 322 -15.18 1.82 -2.50
CA ALA A 322 -16.22 2.81 -2.35
C ALA A 322 -15.89 4.02 -3.25
N ASN A 323 -16.79 4.39 -4.15
CA ASN A 323 -16.56 5.45 -5.14
C ASN A 323 -17.10 6.80 -4.65
N TYR A 324 -16.24 7.64 -4.09
CA TYR A 324 -16.56 9.01 -3.70
C TYR A 324 -16.25 9.99 -4.82
N ASP A 325 -17.27 10.41 -5.55
CA ASP A 325 -17.17 11.52 -6.52
C ASP A 325 -17.37 12.84 -5.77
N ILE A 326 -16.27 13.55 -5.50
CA ILE A 326 -16.27 14.77 -4.71
C ILE A 326 -15.82 15.98 -5.52
N SER A 327 -16.31 17.17 -5.15
CA SER A 327 -15.79 18.45 -5.60
C SER A 327 -15.22 19.18 -4.40
N VAL A 328 -13.92 19.51 -4.46
CA VAL A 328 -13.21 20.24 -3.41
C VAL A 328 -13.10 21.70 -3.83
N LYS A 329 -13.68 22.60 -3.06
CA LYS A 329 -13.64 24.05 -3.33
C LYS A 329 -12.22 24.57 -3.32
N ALA A 330 -11.98 25.66 -4.06
CA ALA A 330 -10.71 26.38 -4.06
C ALA A 330 -10.25 26.65 -2.61
N HIS A 331 -8.96 26.42 -2.32
CA HIS A 331 -8.33 26.63 -1.01
C HIS A 331 -9.03 25.96 0.18
N SER A 332 -9.83 24.92 -0.08
CA SER A 332 -10.59 24.19 0.94
C SER A 332 -10.19 22.72 1.02
N SER A 333 -10.76 21.99 1.95
CA SER A 333 -10.50 20.55 2.09
C SER A 333 -11.78 19.75 2.34
N VAL A 334 -11.70 18.47 2.03
CA VAL A 334 -12.69 17.46 2.35
C VAL A 334 -11.99 16.34 3.12
N THR A 335 -12.63 15.84 4.19
CA THR A 335 -12.13 14.69 4.97
C THR A 335 -13.12 13.55 4.84
N LEU A 336 -12.60 12.33 4.59
CA LEU A 336 -13.36 11.08 4.62
C LEU A 336 -12.74 10.14 5.65
N ARG A 337 -13.57 9.30 6.26
CA ARG A 337 -13.17 8.36 7.33
C ARG A 337 -13.63 6.96 6.97
N PHE A 338 -12.79 5.98 7.35
CA PHE A 338 -13.06 4.56 7.14
C PHE A 338 -12.57 3.78 8.36
N ARG A 339 -13.11 2.59 8.56
CA ARG A 339 -12.64 1.68 9.60
C ARG A 339 -12.67 0.25 9.09
N LEU A 340 -11.59 -0.49 9.31
CA LEU A 340 -11.50 -1.92 9.00
C LEU A 340 -11.33 -2.68 10.32
N GLU A 341 -12.28 -3.57 10.66
CA GLU A 341 -12.28 -4.25 11.95
C GLU A 341 -13.05 -5.59 11.91
N PRO A 342 -12.75 -6.54 12.83
CA PRO A 342 -13.35 -7.89 12.79
C PRO A 342 -14.66 -8.05 13.56
N ASN A 343 -15.13 -7.05 14.34
CA ASN A 343 -16.20 -7.23 15.31
C ASN A 343 -17.58 -6.71 14.86
N ASN A 344 -17.66 -6.12 13.66
CA ASN A 344 -18.87 -5.50 13.12
C ASN A 344 -19.54 -4.52 14.09
N ILE A 345 -18.82 -3.45 14.43
CA ILE A 345 -19.21 -2.44 15.43
C ILE A 345 -20.42 -1.64 14.95
N ASN A 346 -21.47 -1.54 15.76
CA ASN A 346 -22.71 -0.82 15.41
C ASN A 346 -22.52 0.69 15.13
N ARG A 347 -21.51 1.32 15.73
CA ARG A 347 -21.21 2.75 15.58
C ARG A 347 -19.72 2.96 15.33
N PRO A 348 -19.24 2.62 14.13
CA PRO A 348 -17.79 2.53 13.86
C PRO A 348 -17.06 3.87 13.95
N PHE A 349 -17.76 5.00 13.92
CA PHE A 349 -17.15 6.34 13.93
C PHE A 349 -17.37 7.13 15.22
N GLU A 350 -18.05 6.57 16.26
CA GLU A 350 -18.36 7.28 17.50
C GLU A 350 -17.11 7.69 18.29
N ASP A 351 -16.11 6.82 18.35
CA ASP A 351 -14.85 7.03 19.07
C ASP A 351 -13.66 7.43 18.15
N PHE A 352 -13.91 7.64 16.87
CA PHE A 352 -12.92 7.79 15.82
C PHE A 352 -11.89 8.89 16.12
N GLU A 353 -12.35 10.12 16.33
CA GLU A 353 -11.46 11.26 16.59
C GLU A 353 -10.73 11.14 17.93
N LYS A 354 -11.35 10.50 18.93
CA LYS A 354 -10.72 10.24 20.21
C LYS A 354 -9.56 9.27 20.09
N ILE A 355 -9.72 8.22 19.28
CA ILE A 355 -8.64 7.23 19.02
C ILE A 355 -7.52 7.89 18.24
N PHE A 356 -7.83 8.64 17.18
CA PHE A 356 -6.82 9.37 16.41
C PHE A 356 -6.00 10.32 17.28
N ALA A 357 -6.66 11.16 18.06
CA ALA A 357 -5.99 12.08 18.99
C ALA A 357 -5.08 11.33 19.98
N LYS A 358 -5.58 10.21 20.53
CA LYS A 358 -4.80 9.38 21.46
C LYS A 358 -3.54 8.80 20.79
N ARG A 359 -3.65 8.26 19.57
CA ARG A 359 -2.50 7.67 18.87
C ARG A 359 -1.46 8.71 18.47
N LEU A 360 -1.91 9.91 18.10
CA LEU A 360 -1.02 11.02 17.80
C LEU A 360 -0.22 11.44 19.04
N ILE A 361 -0.89 11.64 20.20
CA ILE A 361 -0.23 11.97 21.47
C ILE A 361 0.80 10.88 21.84
N GLU A 362 0.44 9.61 21.74
CA GLU A 362 1.33 8.49 22.06
C GLU A 362 2.54 8.42 21.11
N ALA A 363 2.37 8.80 19.84
CA ALA A 363 3.46 8.92 18.87
C ALA A 363 4.38 10.09 19.23
N ASP A 364 3.81 11.24 19.62
CA ASP A 364 4.59 12.41 20.04
C ASP A 364 5.41 12.09 21.29
N GLU A 365 4.84 11.46 22.33
CA GLU A 365 5.54 11.00 23.53
C GLU A 365 6.68 10.02 23.21
N PHE A 366 6.48 9.14 22.22
CA PHE A 366 7.52 8.21 21.79
C PHE A 366 8.72 8.95 21.17
N TYR A 367 8.43 9.86 20.25
CA TYR A 367 9.47 10.62 19.54
C TYR A 367 10.14 11.65 20.44
N GLU A 368 9.45 12.28 21.38
CA GLU A 368 10.05 13.22 22.35
C GLU A 368 11.24 12.59 23.07
N ASN A 369 11.11 11.33 23.47
CA ASN A 369 12.23 10.61 24.12
C ASN A 369 13.42 10.37 23.19
N ILE A 370 13.18 10.07 21.91
CA ILE A 370 14.23 9.80 20.91
C ILE A 370 14.92 11.11 20.48
N GLN A 371 14.15 12.20 20.50
CA GLN A 371 14.59 13.52 20.06
C GLN A 371 15.24 14.36 21.16
N ALA A 372 15.45 13.78 22.33
CA ALA A 372 16.20 14.44 23.41
C ALA A 372 17.59 14.85 22.93
N GLY A 373 17.88 16.15 22.91
CA GLY A 373 19.14 16.71 22.40
C GLY A 373 19.08 17.24 20.96
N ILE A 374 17.94 17.15 20.27
CA ILE A 374 17.70 17.85 19.00
C ILE A 374 17.06 19.20 19.31
N GLU A 375 17.72 20.29 18.94
CA GLU A 375 17.36 21.65 19.41
C GLU A 375 16.23 22.28 18.58
N THR A 376 16.16 22.00 17.26
CA THR A 376 15.20 22.67 16.38
C THR A 376 14.04 21.78 15.96
N ASP A 377 12.85 22.35 15.83
CA ASP A 377 11.65 21.63 15.37
C ASP A 377 11.80 21.10 13.94
N ASP A 378 12.53 21.83 13.10
CA ASP A 378 12.85 21.39 11.74
C ASP A 378 13.69 20.12 11.74
N ALA A 379 14.77 20.04 12.53
CA ALA A 379 15.61 18.86 12.67
C ALA A 379 14.84 17.68 13.29
N LYS A 380 13.94 17.92 14.24
CA LYS A 380 13.02 16.90 14.78
C LYS A 380 12.09 16.36 13.70
N SER A 381 11.53 17.25 12.85
CA SER A 381 10.67 16.86 11.74
C SER A 381 11.43 16.02 10.70
N VAL A 382 12.63 16.43 10.32
CA VAL A 382 13.50 15.66 9.40
C VAL A 382 13.79 14.27 9.93
N GLN A 383 14.17 14.15 11.22
CA GLN A 383 14.43 12.84 11.83
C GLN A 383 13.16 11.96 11.83
N ARG A 384 12.01 12.52 12.21
CA ARG A 384 10.73 11.77 12.26
C ARG A 384 10.32 11.27 10.88
N GLN A 385 10.50 12.09 9.84
CA GLN A 385 10.25 11.69 8.45
C GLN A 385 11.24 10.62 7.97
N ALA A 386 12.52 10.71 8.36
CA ALA A 386 13.51 9.68 8.04
C ALA A 386 13.13 8.32 8.65
N PHE A 387 12.70 8.28 9.91
CA PHE A 387 12.17 7.06 10.52
C PHE A 387 10.89 6.59 9.85
N ALA A 388 9.97 7.48 9.52
CA ALA A 388 8.76 7.15 8.78
C ALA A 388 9.12 6.50 7.44
N GLY A 389 10.05 7.07 6.67
CA GLY A 389 10.53 6.50 5.42
C GLY A 389 11.01 5.06 5.56
N MET A 390 11.80 4.77 6.61
CA MET A 390 12.27 3.40 6.89
C MET A 390 11.12 2.46 7.28
N LEU A 391 10.18 2.91 8.10
CA LEU A 391 9.06 2.08 8.58
C LEU A 391 8.04 1.79 7.46
N TRP A 392 7.80 2.75 6.57
CA TRP A 392 6.95 2.57 5.39
C TRP A 392 7.61 1.69 4.30
N SER A 393 8.93 1.54 4.33
CA SER A 393 9.68 0.80 3.31
C SER A 393 9.77 -0.71 3.58
N LYS A 394 9.30 -1.21 4.73
CA LYS A 394 9.19 -2.65 4.95
C LYS A 394 8.01 -3.18 4.13
N GLN A 395 8.28 -4.12 3.21
CA GLN A 395 7.28 -4.65 2.29
C GLN A 395 7.27 -6.17 2.34
N PHE A 396 6.08 -6.74 2.23
CA PHE A 396 5.90 -8.16 1.96
C PHE A 396 6.47 -8.50 0.59
N TYR A 397 7.30 -9.55 0.54
CA TYR A 397 8.01 -9.96 -0.67
C TYR A 397 8.26 -11.45 -0.63
N TYR A 398 7.18 -12.21 -0.65
CA TYR A 398 7.26 -13.66 -0.49
C TYR A 398 7.84 -14.31 -1.75
N TYR A 399 9.16 -14.19 -1.92
CA TYR A 399 9.89 -14.60 -3.12
C TYR A 399 10.79 -15.80 -2.84
N ASP A 400 10.50 -16.90 -3.52
CA ASP A 400 11.28 -18.12 -3.54
C ASP A 400 11.91 -18.31 -4.91
N VAL A 401 13.25 -18.34 -4.96
CA VAL A 401 13.99 -18.40 -6.22
C VAL A 401 13.77 -19.72 -6.95
N GLU A 402 13.66 -20.84 -6.23
CA GLU A 402 13.44 -22.14 -6.89
C GLU A 402 12.06 -22.19 -7.55
N GLN A 403 11.02 -21.74 -6.87
CA GLN A 403 9.67 -21.63 -7.44
C GLN A 403 9.63 -20.66 -8.62
N TRP A 404 10.31 -19.51 -8.51
CA TRP A 404 10.38 -18.56 -9.61
C TRP A 404 11.07 -19.14 -10.86
N LEU A 405 12.13 -19.94 -10.69
CA LEU A 405 12.82 -20.60 -11.79
C LEU A 405 11.99 -21.70 -12.45
N GLN A 406 11.18 -22.41 -11.67
CA GLN A 406 10.31 -23.49 -12.13
C GLN A 406 9.02 -22.97 -12.76
N GLY A 407 8.52 -21.82 -12.30
CA GLY A 407 7.19 -21.30 -12.61
C GLY A 407 6.09 -21.92 -11.75
N ASP A 408 4.89 -21.43 -11.93
CA ASP A 408 3.73 -21.86 -11.17
C ASP A 408 2.93 -22.93 -11.94
N PRO A 409 2.32 -23.94 -11.27
CA PRO A 409 1.66 -25.07 -11.93
C PRO A 409 0.57 -24.69 -12.95
N GLU A 410 -0.25 -23.66 -12.63
CA GLU A 410 -1.35 -23.21 -13.51
C GLU A 410 -1.00 -21.98 -14.36
N GLN A 411 0.28 -21.62 -14.44
CA GLN A 411 0.75 -20.52 -15.26
C GLN A 411 1.59 -21.03 -16.43
N PRO A 412 1.74 -20.24 -17.52
CA PRO A 412 2.63 -20.60 -18.61
C PRO A 412 4.05 -20.90 -18.12
N SER A 413 4.64 -21.99 -18.61
CA SER A 413 6.01 -22.33 -18.23
C SER A 413 6.98 -21.20 -18.53
N PRO A 414 7.90 -20.87 -17.61
CA PRO A 414 8.92 -19.86 -17.85
C PRO A 414 9.78 -20.18 -19.06
N PRO A 415 10.34 -19.17 -19.75
CA PRO A 415 11.28 -19.39 -20.84
C PRO A 415 12.45 -20.25 -20.41
N ALA A 416 12.87 -21.20 -21.26
CA ALA A 416 13.94 -22.15 -20.95
C ALA A 416 15.27 -21.48 -20.54
N GLN A 417 15.56 -20.30 -21.12
CA GLN A 417 16.73 -19.49 -20.80
C GLN A 417 16.78 -19.04 -19.34
N ARG A 418 15.61 -18.89 -18.62
CA ARG A 418 15.57 -18.53 -17.21
C ARG A 418 16.43 -19.44 -16.33
N LYS A 419 16.49 -20.72 -16.65
CA LYS A 419 17.30 -21.72 -15.91
C LYS A 419 18.81 -21.49 -15.99
N HIS A 420 19.26 -20.60 -16.87
CA HIS A 420 20.69 -20.33 -17.15
C HIS A 420 21.03 -18.82 -17.00
N LEU A 421 20.05 -17.97 -16.76
CA LEU A 421 20.22 -16.54 -16.56
C LEU A 421 20.36 -16.16 -15.09
N ARG A 422 19.91 -14.97 -14.70
CA ARG A 422 19.99 -14.50 -13.30
C ARG A 422 19.30 -15.47 -12.33
N ASN A 423 19.76 -15.49 -11.12
CA ASN A 423 19.23 -16.27 -9.99
C ASN A 423 19.39 -17.80 -10.10
N HIS A 424 19.83 -18.37 -11.22
CA HIS A 424 19.92 -19.82 -11.38
C HIS A 424 20.81 -20.52 -10.35
N ASN A 425 21.80 -19.82 -9.80
CA ASN A 425 22.70 -20.30 -8.75
C ASN A 425 22.19 -20.02 -7.31
N TRP A 426 21.04 -19.34 -7.18
CA TRP A 426 20.53 -18.86 -5.88
C TRP A 426 19.28 -19.63 -5.42
N LYS A 427 19.10 -20.87 -5.80
CA LYS A 427 17.92 -21.70 -5.53
C LYS A 427 17.56 -21.82 -4.04
N HIS A 428 18.52 -21.61 -3.15
CA HIS A 428 18.36 -21.66 -1.71
C HIS A 428 17.81 -20.35 -1.11
N VAL A 429 17.62 -19.32 -1.93
CA VAL A 429 17.12 -18.02 -1.43
C VAL A 429 15.61 -18.03 -1.42
N SER A 430 15.07 -17.83 -0.22
CA SER A 430 13.66 -17.58 0.04
C SER A 430 13.55 -16.32 0.89
N VAL A 431 12.72 -15.38 0.50
CA VAL A 431 12.55 -14.07 1.13
C VAL A 431 11.10 -13.89 1.52
N ALA A 432 10.82 -13.49 2.75
CA ALA A 432 9.46 -13.19 3.21
C ALA A 432 9.16 -11.68 3.12
N ASP A 433 10.14 -10.86 3.53
CA ASP A 433 10.03 -9.40 3.55
C ASP A 433 11.29 -8.76 2.98
N ILE A 434 11.14 -7.53 2.51
CA ILE A 434 12.28 -6.66 2.16
C ILE A 434 12.08 -5.27 2.76
N ILE A 435 13.19 -4.54 2.89
CA ILE A 435 13.14 -3.09 3.01
C ILE A 435 13.38 -2.56 1.61
N SER A 436 12.35 -1.97 1.02
CA SER A 436 12.39 -1.45 -0.34
C SER A 436 12.52 0.06 -0.30
N MET A 437 13.43 0.58 -1.12
CA MET A 437 13.54 2.01 -1.36
C MET A 437 12.84 2.30 -2.68
N PRO A 438 11.91 3.26 -2.73
CA PRO A 438 11.26 3.64 -3.99
C PRO A 438 12.25 4.14 -5.04
N ASP A 439 13.27 4.87 -4.58
CA ASP A 439 14.41 5.28 -5.37
C ASP A 439 15.59 4.39 -5.04
N LYS A 440 16.21 3.84 -6.03
CA LYS A 440 17.24 2.83 -5.86
C LYS A 440 18.67 3.35 -5.83
N TRP A 441 18.87 4.56 -5.62
CA TRP A 441 20.20 5.18 -5.52
C TRP A 441 20.79 5.18 -4.13
#